data_1ea3a566419d41960d6263dcad2fc6d5
#
_entry.id   1ea3a566419d41960d6263dcad2fc6d5
#
_cell.length_a   1.000
_cell.length_b   1.000
_cell.length_c   1.000
_cell.angle_alpha   90.00
_cell.angle_beta   90.00
_cell.angle_gamma   90.00
#
_symmetry.space_group_name_H-M   'P 1'
#
loop_
_entity.id
_entity.type
_entity.pdbx_description
1 polymer ?
#
loop_
_entity_poly.entity_id
_entity_poly.type
_entity_poly.pdbx_seq_one_letter_code
_entity_poly.pdbx_strand_id
1 'polypeptide(L)'
;LKALTALAASMALWLCGAGHGMAEPKLNVLCGVDEAWCLTMQRAFEAKAGLEISMVRKSTGEILDQIRAERSHPTVDVWWGGTGDTHLQAGSEGLLEEYTPVHQRDLLPWAQNFYAMSGSKSAGIYAGALGFAYNSELLAKNNLPAPTCWKDLAKDIYRGHILTGNPNYSGTAFTMLATLVQLFGEEEAFGFMAKLNQNVVSYTKVGAAPVKAAARGEIMIGISFMHDAVTQKIEGFPLVIVAPCEGTGYEIGAVSIVKGNHNDALAQAFVEFALSPEGQATGAKAGQNQVPSNARATLPLTAPDISMIKMVDYDFATFGQPEERSRLLSRFDSEIHPSQTQ
;
A
#
# COMPACT_ATOMS: atom_id res chain seq x y z
N LEU A 1 76.25 54.70 -16.29
CA LEU A 1 76.02 53.59 -17.24
C LEU A 1 75.31 52.46 -16.55
N LYS A 2 74.23 52.02 -17.18
CA LYS A 2 73.43 50.82 -16.99
C LYS A 2 72.51 50.75 -15.74
N ALA A 3 71.23 51.06 -15.99
CA ALA A 3 70.08 50.79 -15.18
C ALA A 3 69.85 49.27 -15.11
N LEU A 4 69.45 48.76 -13.93
CA LEU A 4 68.80 47.45 -13.76
C LEU A 4 67.47 47.72 -13.12
N THR A 5 66.45 47.51 -13.92
CA THR A 5 65.02 47.47 -13.52
C THR A 5 64.71 46.15 -12.87
N ALA A 6 64.29 46.16 -11.61
CA ALA A 6 63.77 44.99 -10.92
C ALA A 6 62.26 44.90 -11.16
N LEU A 7 61.84 43.83 -11.79
CA LEU A 7 60.41 43.42 -11.97
C LEU A 7 59.92 42.71 -10.71
N ALA A 8 59.02 43.34 -9.96
CA ALA A 8 58.32 42.69 -8.86
C ALA A 8 57.10 41.92 -9.44
N ALA A 9 57.19 40.60 -9.42
CA ALA A 9 56.05 39.73 -9.77
C ALA A 9 55.13 39.56 -8.56
N SER A 10 53.99 40.20 -8.60
CA SER A 10 52.87 39.98 -7.61
C SER A 10 52.15 38.67 -7.90
N MET A 11 52.37 37.69 -7.05
CA MET A 11 51.68 36.38 -7.10
C MET A 11 50.38 36.52 -6.32
N ALA A 12 49.27 36.72 -7.04
CA ALA A 12 47.92 36.69 -6.46
C ALA A 12 47.55 35.25 -6.16
N LEU A 13 47.52 34.86 -4.88
CA LEU A 13 46.91 33.61 -4.43
C LEU A 13 45.37 33.69 -4.61
N TRP A 14 44.86 33.01 -5.60
CA TRP A 14 43.44 32.67 -5.69
C TRP A 14 43.15 31.57 -4.67
N LEU A 15 42.58 31.92 -3.52
CA LEU A 15 41.92 30.98 -2.62
C LEU A 15 40.59 30.54 -3.30
N CYS A 16 40.64 29.45 -4.06
CA CYS A 16 39.44 28.69 -4.41
C CYS A 16 38.87 28.09 -3.12
N GLY A 17 37.97 28.81 -2.47
CA GLY A 17 37.09 28.24 -1.47
C GLY A 17 36.21 27.19 -2.15
N ALA A 18 36.59 25.91 -2.05
CA ALA A 18 35.71 24.81 -2.34
C ALA A 18 34.59 24.85 -1.29
N GLY A 19 33.53 25.59 -1.59
CA GLY A 19 32.28 25.45 -0.88
C GLY A 19 31.85 23.99 -1.04
N HIS A 20 31.98 23.19 0.02
CA HIS A 20 31.32 21.92 0.12
C HIS A 20 29.83 22.28 0.12
N GLY A 21 29.20 22.24 -1.05
CA GLY A 21 27.74 22.22 -1.14
C GLY A 21 27.31 20.99 -0.36
N MET A 22 26.86 21.19 0.87
CA MET A 22 26.10 20.15 1.56
C MET A 22 24.92 19.84 0.64
N ALA A 23 24.85 18.63 0.14
CA ALA A 23 23.66 18.18 -0.58
C ALA A 23 22.47 18.49 0.32
N GLU A 24 21.49 19.22 -0.20
CA GLU A 24 20.27 19.49 0.56
C GLU A 24 19.69 18.16 1.01
N PRO A 25 19.24 18.07 2.29
CA PRO A 25 18.70 16.83 2.82
C PRO A 25 17.49 16.40 1.99
N LYS A 26 17.61 15.27 1.31
CA LYS A 26 16.55 14.70 0.48
C LYS A 26 15.71 13.73 1.30
N LEU A 27 14.38 13.86 1.25
CA LEU A 27 13.46 12.92 1.86
C LEU A 27 13.32 11.69 0.97
N ASN A 28 13.48 10.50 1.54
CA ASN A 28 13.28 9.21 0.86
C ASN A 28 11.98 8.55 1.34
N VAL A 29 11.01 8.41 0.45
CA VAL A 29 9.70 7.82 0.73
C VAL A 29 9.53 6.50 -0.01
N LEU A 30 9.16 5.44 0.71
CA LEU A 30 8.62 4.23 0.09
C LEU A 30 7.10 4.34 -0.01
N CYS A 31 6.58 4.09 -1.21
CA CYS A 31 5.17 4.24 -1.52
C CYS A 31 4.51 2.88 -1.77
N GLY A 32 3.51 2.52 -0.96
CA GLY A 32 2.80 1.24 -1.00
C GLY A 32 1.47 1.23 -1.75
N VAL A 33 1.11 2.32 -2.44
CA VAL A 33 -0.14 2.45 -3.20
C VAL A 33 0.08 2.33 -4.72
N ASP A 34 -0.93 2.65 -5.52
CA ASP A 34 -0.82 2.71 -6.99
C ASP A 34 0.19 3.78 -7.41
N GLU A 35 0.94 3.50 -8.48
CA GLU A 35 2.03 4.38 -8.96
C GLU A 35 1.53 5.77 -9.32
N ALA A 36 0.34 5.89 -9.93
CA ALA A 36 -0.24 7.18 -10.26
C ALA A 36 -0.49 8.05 -9.01
N TRP A 37 -0.88 7.42 -7.91
CA TRP A 37 -1.05 8.13 -6.65
C TRP A 37 0.30 8.48 -6.00
N CYS A 38 1.29 7.58 -6.05
CA CYS A 38 2.65 7.90 -5.59
C CYS A 38 3.19 9.15 -6.28
N LEU A 39 3.10 9.22 -7.61
CA LEU A 39 3.55 10.37 -8.40
C LEU A 39 2.75 11.65 -8.11
N THR A 40 1.44 11.52 -7.90
CA THR A 40 0.59 12.68 -7.59
C THR A 40 0.89 13.23 -6.19
N MET A 41 1.10 12.35 -5.20
CA MET A 41 1.48 12.73 -3.84
C MET A 41 2.86 13.37 -3.82
N GLN A 42 3.84 12.79 -4.52
CA GLN A 42 5.18 13.34 -4.65
C GLN A 42 5.14 14.79 -5.15
N ARG A 43 4.52 15.02 -6.31
CA ARG A 43 4.42 16.36 -6.92
C ARG A 43 3.70 17.36 -6.02
N ALA A 44 2.64 16.92 -5.34
CA ALA A 44 1.87 17.77 -4.46
C ALA A 44 2.68 18.18 -3.22
N PHE A 45 3.44 17.26 -2.63
CA PHE A 45 4.32 17.57 -1.51
C PHE A 45 5.49 18.44 -1.93
N GLU A 46 6.17 18.14 -3.04
CA GLU A 46 7.26 18.95 -3.59
C GLU A 46 6.84 20.40 -3.84
N ALA A 47 5.65 20.59 -4.43
CA ALA A 47 5.09 21.94 -4.63
C ALA A 47 4.80 22.67 -3.31
N LYS A 48 4.40 21.94 -2.27
CA LYS A 48 4.13 22.51 -0.93
C LYS A 48 5.38 22.82 -0.16
N ALA A 49 6.37 21.93 -0.21
CA ALA A 49 7.60 22.02 0.56
C ALA A 49 8.69 22.88 -0.12
N GLY A 50 8.56 23.11 -1.44
CA GLY A 50 9.56 23.85 -2.22
C GLY A 50 10.88 23.10 -2.44
N LEU A 51 10.85 21.75 -2.36
CA LEU A 51 12.03 20.90 -2.52
C LEU A 51 11.63 19.59 -3.22
N GLU A 52 12.61 18.92 -3.85
CA GLU A 52 12.43 17.60 -4.46
C GLU A 52 12.63 16.48 -3.44
N ILE A 53 11.82 15.41 -3.57
CA ILE A 53 11.93 14.18 -2.77
C ILE A 53 12.17 12.96 -3.67
N SER A 54 12.65 11.89 -3.06
CA SER A 54 12.71 10.57 -3.69
C SER A 54 11.50 9.75 -3.25
N MET A 55 10.68 9.33 -4.18
CA MET A 55 9.58 8.42 -3.88
C MET A 55 9.67 7.17 -4.76
N VAL A 56 9.72 5.99 -4.13
CA VAL A 56 9.85 4.71 -4.82
C VAL A 56 8.66 3.82 -4.48
N ARG A 57 7.96 3.37 -5.53
CA ARG A 57 6.84 2.45 -5.37
C ARG A 57 7.32 1.02 -5.15
N LYS A 58 6.81 0.37 -4.10
CA LYS A 58 7.02 -1.06 -3.81
C LYS A 58 5.73 -1.70 -3.29
N SER A 59 5.65 -3.03 -3.30
CA SER A 59 4.57 -3.73 -2.60
C SER A 59 4.81 -3.71 -1.08
N THR A 60 3.73 -3.86 -0.31
CA THR A 60 3.76 -3.70 1.15
C THR A 60 4.76 -4.63 1.83
N GLY A 61 4.85 -5.91 1.39
CA GLY A 61 5.83 -6.86 1.92
C GLY A 61 7.27 -6.48 1.56
N GLU A 62 7.52 -6.04 0.32
CA GLU A 62 8.85 -5.59 -0.10
C GLU A 62 9.32 -4.34 0.67
N ILE A 63 8.40 -3.44 1.06
CA ILE A 63 8.72 -2.29 1.90
C ILE A 63 9.15 -2.75 3.30
N LEU A 64 8.37 -3.63 3.92
CA LEU A 64 8.70 -4.17 5.25
C LEU A 64 10.06 -4.88 5.23
N ASP A 65 10.31 -5.71 4.23
CA ASP A 65 11.58 -6.45 4.11
C ASP A 65 12.77 -5.50 3.94
N GLN A 66 12.61 -4.42 3.16
CA GLN A 66 13.66 -3.41 3.01
C GLN A 66 13.93 -2.70 4.33
N ILE A 67 12.89 -2.20 5.02
CA ILE A 67 13.06 -1.49 6.31
C ILE A 67 13.71 -2.41 7.35
N ARG A 68 13.37 -3.71 7.37
CA ARG A 68 14.02 -4.70 8.22
C ARG A 68 15.50 -4.87 7.91
N ALA A 69 15.83 -5.04 6.62
CA ALA A 69 17.21 -5.22 6.17
C ALA A 69 18.07 -4.00 6.48
N GLU A 70 17.50 -2.82 6.44
CA GLU A 70 18.17 -1.55 6.65
C GLU A 70 18.11 -1.03 8.10
N ARG A 71 17.57 -1.83 9.06
CA ARG A 71 17.29 -1.35 10.43
C ARG A 71 18.49 -0.73 11.15
N SER A 72 19.73 -1.14 10.84
CA SER A 72 20.95 -0.58 11.44
C SER A 72 21.46 0.67 10.73
N HIS A 73 21.09 0.87 9.47
CA HIS A 73 21.46 2.01 8.63
C HIS A 73 20.29 2.31 7.68
N PRO A 74 19.22 2.92 8.17
CA PRO A 74 18.05 3.20 7.35
C PRO A 74 18.41 4.14 6.20
N THR A 75 17.92 3.87 5.00
CA THR A 75 18.02 4.77 3.85
C THR A 75 16.67 5.40 3.50
N VAL A 76 15.62 4.98 4.20
CA VAL A 76 14.22 5.39 4.03
C VAL A 76 13.80 6.22 5.22
N ASP A 77 13.14 7.34 4.96
CA ASP A 77 12.65 8.25 6.01
C ASP A 77 11.15 8.00 6.32
N VAL A 78 10.35 7.77 5.29
CA VAL A 78 8.90 7.60 5.41
C VAL A 78 8.41 6.39 4.63
N TRP A 79 7.50 5.63 5.23
CA TRP A 79 6.67 4.65 4.55
C TRP A 79 5.25 5.20 4.43
N TRP A 80 4.78 5.43 3.20
CA TRP A 80 3.47 5.95 2.90
C TRP A 80 2.64 4.98 2.05
N GLY A 81 1.45 4.62 2.56
CA GLY A 81 0.54 3.68 1.90
C GLY A 81 0.91 2.21 2.13
N GLY A 82 0.04 1.34 1.66
CA GLY A 82 0.06 -0.08 1.99
C GLY A 82 -0.78 -0.41 3.22
N THR A 83 -1.02 -1.70 3.48
CA THR A 83 -1.97 -2.15 4.49
C THR A 83 -1.48 -1.97 5.91
N GLY A 84 -2.35 -1.51 6.79
CA GLY A 84 -2.04 -1.12 8.16
C GLY A 84 -1.57 -2.26 9.05
N ASP A 85 -2.02 -3.49 8.82
CA ASP A 85 -1.53 -4.69 9.52
C ASP A 85 0.00 -4.83 9.39
N THR A 86 0.55 -4.54 8.22
CA THR A 86 2.00 -4.57 8.00
C THR A 86 2.72 -3.38 8.66
N HIS A 87 2.09 -2.20 8.74
CA HIS A 87 2.60 -1.08 9.53
C HIS A 87 2.60 -1.39 11.03
N LEU A 88 1.54 -2.03 11.54
CA LEU A 88 1.49 -2.49 12.95
C LEU A 88 2.61 -3.49 13.22
N GLN A 89 2.85 -4.42 12.32
CA GLN A 89 3.97 -5.35 12.42
C GLN A 89 5.32 -4.61 12.49
N ALA A 90 5.58 -3.69 11.59
CA ALA A 90 6.82 -2.89 11.60
C ALA A 90 6.97 -2.09 12.91
N GLY A 91 5.86 -1.55 13.43
CA GLY A 91 5.82 -0.86 14.71
C GLY A 91 6.15 -1.75 15.91
N SER A 92 5.62 -2.98 15.95
CA SER A 92 5.90 -3.97 16.99
C SER A 92 7.34 -4.48 16.94
N GLU A 93 7.95 -4.57 15.76
CA GLU A 93 9.36 -4.90 15.55
C GLU A 93 10.32 -3.75 15.89
N GLY A 94 9.80 -2.57 16.28
CA GLY A 94 10.60 -1.40 16.64
C GLY A 94 11.28 -0.73 15.46
N LEU A 95 10.68 -0.82 14.25
CA LEU A 95 11.20 -0.25 13.01
C LEU A 95 10.65 1.15 12.71
N LEU A 96 9.66 1.61 13.47
CA LEU A 96 8.97 2.87 13.26
C LEU A 96 9.12 3.81 14.46
N GLU A 97 9.14 5.12 14.19
CA GLU A 97 9.17 6.16 15.19
C GLU A 97 7.77 6.48 15.74
N GLU A 98 7.71 6.91 17.01
CA GLU A 98 6.51 7.49 17.58
C GLU A 98 6.41 8.96 17.17
N TYR A 99 5.27 9.33 16.60
CA TYR A 99 5.00 10.72 16.22
C TYR A 99 3.52 11.03 16.36
N THR A 100 3.19 12.18 16.96
CA THR A 100 1.81 12.65 17.10
C THR A 100 1.53 13.78 16.10
N PRO A 101 0.88 13.47 14.97
CA PRO A 101 0.55 14.48 13.98
C PRO A 101 -0.48 15.50 14.50
N VAL A 102 -0.35 16.76 14.06
CA VAL A 102 -1.33 17.82 14.35
C VAL A 102 -2.72 17.43 13.82
N HIS A 103 -2.76 16.82 12.63
CA HIS A 103 -4.00 16.38 11.98
C HIS A 103 -4.64 15.13 12.59
N GLN A 104 -4.02 14.47 13.58
CA GLN A 104 -4.57 13.26 14.19
C GLN A 104 -6.00 13.46 14.73
N ARG A 105 -6.32 14.65 15.23
CA ARG A 105 -7.67 14.99 15.75
C ARG A 105 -8.71 15.20 14.65
N ASP A 106 -8.30 15.46 13.43
CA ASP A 106 -9.16 15.66 12.27
C ASP A 106 -9.54 14.33 11.59
N LEU A 107 -8.95 13.22 12.04
CA LEU A 107 -9.19 11.91 11.44
C LEU A 107 -10.53 11.31 11.89
N LEU A 108 -11.11 10.49 11.03
CA LEU A 108 -12.32 9.72 11.34
C LEU A 108 -12.03 8.70 12.47
N PRO A 109 -13.07 8.27 13.23
CA PRO A 109 -12.89 7.41 14.40
C PRO A 109 -12.09 6.13 14.14
N TRP A 110 -12.30 5.48 13.01
CA TRP A 110 -11.55 4.26 12.65
C TRP A 110 -10.03 4.51 12.49
N ALA A 111 -9.66 5.67 11.95
CA ALA A 111 -8.24 6.03 11.80
C ALA A 111 -7.61 6.49 13.12
N GLN A 112 -8.39 7.14 13.99
CA GLN A 112 -7.96 7.47 15.36
C GLN A 112 -7.72 6.19 16.19
N ASN A 113 -8.61 5.20 16.06
CA ASN A 113 -8.46 3.89 16.70
C ASN A 113 -7.21 3.15 16.19
N PHE A 114 -6.99 3.17 14.88
CA PHE A 114 -5.79 2.59 14.28
C PHE A 114 -4.49 3.25 14.79
N TYR A 115 -4.48 4.58 14.86
CA TYR A 115 -3.35 5.33 15.42
C TYR A 115 -3.05 4.94 16.87
N ALA A 116 -4.09 4.85 17.72
CA ALA A 116 -3.95 4.42 19.11
C ALA A 116 -3.43 2.97 19.20
N MET A 117 -3.96 2.06 18.37
CA MET A 117 -3.53 0.66 18.29
C MET A 117 -2.06 0.53 17.88
N SER A 118 -1.57 1.41 17.00
CA SER A 118 -0.17 1.42 16.57
C SER A 118 0.82 1.90 17.64
N GLY A 119 0.35 2.36 18.79
CA GLY A 119 1.21 3.03 19.80
C GLY A 119 1.82 4.32 19.25
N SER A 120 1.04 5.11 18.51
CA SER A 120 1.47 6.38 17.91
C SER A 120 2.57 6.26 16.84
N LYS A 121 2.76 5.07 16.24
CA LYS A 121 3.81 4.81 15.24
C LYS A 121 3.31 4.85 13.81
N SER A 122 1.99 4.76 13.62
CA SER A 122 1.38 4.74 12.28
C SER A 122 0.03 5.45 12.32
N ALA A 123 -0.23 6.30 11.32
CA ALA A 123 -1.52 6.98 11.18
C ALA A 123 -2.26 6.47 9.94
N GLY A 124 -3.56 6.15 10.09
CA GLY A 124 -4.41 5.75 8.98
C GLY A 124 -4.66 6.89 8.01
N ILE A 125 -4.50 6.67 6.72
CA ILE A 125 -4.66 7.67 5.66
C ILE A 125 -5.88 7.42 4.78
N TYR A 126 -6.27 6.18 4.59
CA TYR A 126 -7.47 5.79 3.84
C TYR A 126 -7.99 4.42 4.30
N ALA A 127 -9.20 4.07 3.86
CA ALA A 127 -9.76 2.73 4.02
C ALA A 127 -10.37 2.25 2.70
N GLY A 128 -10.39 0.92 2.51
CA GLY A 128 -10.98 0.29 1.34
C GLY A 128 -11.42 -1.16 1.59
N ALA A 129 -12.62 -1.52 1.13
CA ALA A 129 -13.14 -2.88 1.27
C ALA A 129 -12.47 -3.84 0.30
N LEU A 130 -12.20 -5.06 0.76
CA LEU A 130 -11.73 -6.16 -0.07
C LEU A 130 -12.92 -6.76 -0.86
N GLY A 131 -12.62 -7.32 -2.04
CA GLY A 131 -13.60 -8.00 -2.85
C GLY A 131 -12.97 -8.66 -4.07
N PHE A 132 -13.76 -8.85 -5.09
CA PHE A 132 -13.26 -9.26 -6.39
C PHE A 132 -14.06 -8.58 -7.51
N ALA A 133 -13.50 -8.56 -8.70
CA ALA A 133 -14.22 -8.13 -9.87
C ALA A 133 -14.09 -9.16 -10.99
N TYR A 134 -15.11 -9.25 -11.82
CA TYR A 134 -15.07 -10.06 -13.02
C TYR A 134 -15.36 -9.25 -14.27
N ASN A 135 -14.76 -9.66 -15.38
CA ASN A 135 -15.05 -9.14 -16.69
C ASN A 135 -16.35 -9.75 -17.22
N SER A 136 -17.40 -8.94 -17.34
CA SER A 136 -18.73 -9.41 -17.70
C SER A 136 -18.81 -9.96 -19.13
N GLU A 137 -18.02 -9.42 -20.06
CA GLU A 137 -17.96 -9.89 -21.44
C GLU A 137 -17.29 -11.26 -21.54
N LEU A 138 -16.20 -11.48 -20.78
CA LEU A 138 -15.54 -12.79 -20.73
C LEU A 138 -16.42 -13.85 -20.08
N LEU A 139 -17.13 -13.52 -18.99
CA LEU A 139 -18.08 -14.45 -18.38
C LEU A 139 -19.18 -14.85 -19.36
N ALA A 140 -19.81 -13.86 -20.03
CA ALA A 140 -20.86 -14.09 -21.01
C ALA A 140 -20.35 -14.94 -22.18
N LYS A 141 -19.17 -14.63 -22.74
CA LYS A 141 -18.56 -15.37 -23.85
C LYS A 141 -18.30 -16.84 -23.52
N ASN A 142 -17.98 -17.15 -22.24
CA ASN A 142 -17.71 -18.50 -21.78
C ASN A 142 -18.96 -19.20 -21.19
N ASN A 143 -20.13 -18.55 -21.21
CA ASN A 143 -21.38 -19.05 -20.62
C ASN A 143 -21.23 -19.44 -19.15
N LEU A 144 -20.42 -18.71 -18.38
CA LEU A 144 -20.20 -18.97 -16.96
C LEU A 144 -21.13 -18.11 -16.10
N PRO A 145 -21.66 -18.64 -14.99
CA PRO A 145 -22.46 -17.86 -14.05
C PRO A 145 -21.59 -16.79 -13.37
N ALA A 146 -22.19 -15.68 -12.97
CA ALA A 146 -21.52 -14.64 -12.20
C ALA A 146 -21.29 -15.10 -10.75
N PRO A 147 -20.03 -15.05 -10.23
CA PRO A 147 -19.79 -15.34 -8.83
C PRO A 147 -20.28 -14.18 -7.95
N THR A 148 -20.83 -14.51 -6.77
CA THR A 148 -21.35 -13.53 -5.81
C THR A 148 -20.79 -13.70 -4.40
N CYS A 149 -20.15 -14.83 -4.14
CA CYS A 149 -19.64 -15.22 -2.83
C CYS A 149 -18.18 -15.67 -2.94
N TRP A 150 -17.41 -15.63 -1.84
CA TRP A 150 -16.07 -16.20 -1.80
C TRP A 150 -16.09 -17.68 -2.24
N LYS A 151 -17.01 -18.47 -1.68
CA LYS A 151 -17.11 -19.91 -1.97
C LYS A 151 -17.40 -20.23 -3.43
N ASP A 152 -17.97 -19.30 -4.19
CA ASP A 152 -18.17 -19.48 -5.63
C ASP A 152 -16.84 -19.58 -6.38
N LEU A 153 -15.82 -18.82 -5.93
CA LEU A 153 -14.50 -18.78 -6.59
C LEU A 153 -13.75 -20.13 -6.53
N ALA A 154 -14.13 -21.00 -5.60
CA ALA A 154 -13.56 -22.35 -5.48
C ALA A 154 -14.27 -23.40 -6.35
N LYS A 155 -15.30 -23.03 -7.13
CA LYS A 155 -15.98 -23.96 -8.06
C LYS A 155 -15.11 -24.27 -9.27
N ASP A 156 -15.03 -25.51 -9.67
CA ASP A 156 -14.20 -25.98 -10.80
C ASP A 156 -14.49 -25.28 -12.13
N ILE A 157 -15.68 -24.70 -12.28
CA ILE A 157 -16.05 -23.94 -13.49
C ILE A 157 -15.18 -22.69 -13.73
N TYR A 158 -14.48 -22.20 -12.70
CA TYR A 158 -13.55 -21.06 -12.80
C TYR A 158 -12.08 -21.47 -12.90
N ARG A 159 -11.79 -22.75 -13.13
CA ARG A 159 -10.42 -23.27 -13.24
C ARG A 159 -9.65 -22.54 -14.32
N GLY A 160 -8.49 -21.96 -13.94
CA GLY A 160 -7.66 -21.20 -14.83
C GLY A 160 -8.21 -19.82 -15.21
N HIS A 161 -9.16 -19.28 -14.43
CA HIS A 161 -9.81 -18.00 -14.71
C HIS A 161 -9.66 -16.95 -13.60
N ILE A 162 -8.88 -17.24 -12.55
CA ILE A 162 -8.71 -16.35 -11.40
C ILE A 162 -7.28 -15.90 -11.29
N LEU A 163 -7.09 -14.61 -11.00
CA LEU A 163 -5.82 -14.02 -10.62
C LEU A 163 -5.94 -13.38 -9.23
N THR A 164 -4.92 -13.54 -8.40
CA THR A 164 -4.85 -12.94 -7.06
C THR A 164 -3.43 -12.54 -6.71
N GLY A 165 -3.23 -11.85 -5.59
CA GLY A 165 -1.91 -11.52 -5.08
C GLY A 165 -1.28 -12.67 -4.28
N ASN A 166 0.04 -12.65 -4.14
CA ASN A 166 0.76 -13.51 -3.20
C ASN A 166 0.84 -12.80 -1.84
N PRO A 167 0.37 -13.41 -0.74
CA PRO A 167 0.29 -12.77 0.57
C PRO A 167 1.67 -12.44 1.19
N ASN A 168 2.75 -13.07 0.72
CA ASN A 168 4.10 -12.73 1.16
C ASN A 168 4.53 -11.32 0.70
N TYR A 169 4.03 -10.86 -0.46
CA TYR A 169 4.41 -9.57 -1.05
C TYR A 169 3.29 -8.55 -1.00
N SER A 170 2.05 -9.00 -1.28
CA SER A 170 0.87 -8.15 -1.40
C SER A 170 0.11 -8.04 -0.09
N GLY A 171 0.01 -6.82 0.45
CA GLY A 171 -0.88 -6.54 1.59
C GLY A 171 -2.33 -6.91 1.30
N THR A 172 -2.83 -6.62 0.10
CA THR A 172 -4.18 -7.00 -0.35
C THR A 172 -4.43 -8.51 -0.22
N ALA A 173 -3.46 -9.32 -0.64
CA ALA A 173 -3.58 -10.77 -0.55
C ALA A 173 -3.45 -11.27 0.89
N PHE A 174 -2.66 -10.61 1.73
CA PHE A 174 -2.64 -10.94 3.15
C PHE A 174 -3.95 -10.56 3.83
N THR A 175 -4.53 -9.39 3.51
CA THR A 175 -5.87 -9.02 3.97
C THR A 175 -6.91 -10.05 3.54
N MET A 176 -6.81 -10.63 2.33
CA MET A 176 -7.68 -11.73 1.89
C MET A 176 -7.50 -12.97 2.76
N LEU A 177 -6.26 -13.41 2.99
CA LEU A 177 -5.94 -14.55 3.85
C LEU A 177 -6.54 -14.38 5.25
N ALA A 178 -6.25 -13.25 5.90
CA ALA A 178 -6.76 -12.93 7.24
C ALA A 178 -8.29 -12.80 7.27
N THR A 179 -8.91 -12.23 6.24
CA THR A 179 -10.37 -12.15 6.09
C THR A 179 -11.01 -13.54 6.04
N LEU A 180 -10.46 -14.44 5.23
CA LEU A 180 -10.98 -15.79 5.11
C LEU A 180 -10.84 -16.58 6.40
N VAL A 181 -9.72 -16.41 7.11
CA VAL A 181 -9.51 -17.00 8.44
C VAL A 181 -10.55 -16.51 9.45
N GLN A 182 -10.86 -15.22 9.45
CA GLN A 182 -11.87 -14.65 10.34
C GLN A 182 -13.31 -15.08 9.97
N LEU A 183 -13.62 -15.21 8.67
CA LEU A 183 -14.95 -15.59 8.19
C LEU A 183 -15.27 -17.05 8.45
N PHE A 184 -14.30 -17.94 8.21
CA PHE A 184 -14.56 -19.38 8.15
C PHE A 184 -13.91 -20.18 9.29
N GLY A 185 -13.02 -19.52 10.06
CA GLY A 185 -12.07 -20.22 10.90
C GLY A 185 -10.90 -20.77 10.09
N GLU A 186 -9.76 -20.98 10.73
CA GLU A 186 -8.50 -21.21 10.01
C GLU A 186 -8.50 -22.46 9.15
N GLU A 187 -8.97 -23.60 9.68
CA GLU A 187 -8.96 -24.87 8.95
C GLU A 187 -9.87 -24.84 7.70
N GLU A 188 -11.08 -24.28 7.82
CA GLU A 188 -11.97 -24.13 6.68
C GLU A 188 -11.43 -23.13 5.66
N ALA A 189 -10.81 -22.04 6.11
CA ALA A 189 -10.18 -21.04 5.26
C ALA A 189 -9.04 -21.64 4.41
N PHE A 190 -8.15 -22.41 5.01
CA PHE A 190 -7.07 -23.09 4.30
C PHE A 190 -7.61 -24.17 3.35
N GLY A 191 -8.60 -24.95 3.77
CA GLY A 191 -9.30 -25.90 2.90
C GLY A 191 -9.99 -25.23 1.71
N PHE A 192 -10.58 -24.04 1.91
CA PHE A 192 -11.14 -23.23 0.84
C PHE A 192 -10.04 -22.69 -0.10
N MET A 193 -8.96 -22.12 0.45
CA MET A 193 -7.85 -21.59 -0.35
C MET A 193 -7.14 -22.68 -1.17
N ALA A 194 -7.02 -23.89 -0.67
CA ALA A 194 -6.50 -25.02 -1.45
C ALA A 194 -7.36 -25.34 -2.68
N LYS A 195 -8.68 -25.24 -2.56
CA LYS A 195 -9.60 -25.37 -3.71
C LYS A 195 -9.52 -24.17 -4.65
N LEU A 196 -9.52 -22.95 -4.10
CA LEU A 196 -9.35 -21.72 -4.88
C LEU A 196 -8.06 -21.74 -5.69
N ASN A 197 -6.95 -22.21 -5.11
CA ASN A 197 -5.65 -22.32 -5.77
C ASN A 197 -5.70 -23.14 -7.07
N GLN A 198 -6.58 -24.15 -7.17
CA GLN A 198 -6.75 -24.91 -8.40
C GLN A 198 -7.34 -24.07 -9.55
N ASN A 199 -7.99 -22.97 -9.23
CA ASN A 199 -8.61 -22.05 -10.18
C ASN A 199 -7.71 -20.84 -10.49
N VAL A 200 -6.66 -20.60 -9.67
CA VAL A 200 -5.73 -19.50 -9.80
C VAL A 200 -4.67 -19.80 -10.88
N VAL A 201 -4.50 -18.89 -11.82
CA VAL A 201 -3.47 -19.00 -12.90
C VAL A 201 -2.09 -18.66 -12.38
N SER A 202 -2.00 -17.59 -11.60
CA SER A 202 -0.74 -17.12 -11.02
C SER A 202 -0.99 -16.17 -9.86
N TYR A 203 0.08 -15.85 -9.13
CA TYR A 203 0.08 -14.94 -8.00
C TYR A 203 0.91 -13.69 -8.29
N THR A 204 0.32 -12.50 -8.14
CA THR A 204 0.99 -11.23 -8.40
C THR A 204 1.62 -10.65 -7.14
N LYS A 205 2.68 -9.84 -7.28
CA LYS A 205 3.25 -9.08 -6.17
C LYS A 205 2.43 -7.83 -5.83
N VAL A 206 1.72 -7.29 -6.83
CA VAL A 206 0.97 -6.03 -6.73
C VAL A 206 -0.51 -6.33 -6.54
N GLY A 207 -1.11 -5.80 -5.47
CA GLY A 207 -2.49 -6.09 -5.09
C GLY A 207 -3.55 -5.67 -6.13
N ALA A 208 -3.35 -4.54 -6.82
CA ALA A 208 -4.26 -4.05 -7.87
C ALA A 208 -4.10 -4.78 -9.23
N ALA A 209 -3.01 -5.52 -9.44
CA ALA A 209 -2.74 -6.16 -10.74
C ALA A 209 -3.83 -7.15 -11.18
N PRO A 210 -4.46 -7.97 -10.30
CA PRO A 210 -5.50 -8.88 -10.69
C PRO A 210 -6.71 -8.21 -11.34
N VAL A 211 -7.24 -7.14 -10.76
CA VAL A 211 -8.40 -6.44 -11.34
C VAL A 211 -8.03 -5.63 -12.58
N LYS A 212 -6.81 -5.11 -12.68
CA LYS A 212 -6.30 -4.48 -13.90
C LYS A 212 -6.20 -5.49 -15.05
N ALA A 213 -5.76 -6.71 -14.80
CA ALA A 213 -5.74 -7.80 -15.77
C ALA A 213 -7.16 -8.21 -16.19
N ALA A 214 -8.09 -8.30 -15.25
CA ALA A 214 -9.50 -8.58 -15.55
C ALA A 214 -10.14 -7.46 -16.39
N ALA A 215 -9.82 -6.20 -16.11
CA ALA A 215 -10.27 -5.06 -16.91
C ALA A 215 -9.85 -5.20 -18.37
N ARG A 216 -8.59 -5.49 -18.63
CA ARG A 216 -8.04 -5.67 -19.98
C ARG A 216 -8.44 -6.98 -20.68
N GLY A 217 -9.21 -7.85 -20.01
CA GLY A 217 -9.63 -9.14 -20.56
C GLY A 217 -8.52 -10.20 -20.60
N GLU A 218 -7.44 -10.03 -19.86
CA GLU A 218 -6.33 -10.99 -19.76
C GLU A 218 -6.69 -12.16 -18.83
N ILE A 219 -7.57 -11.92 -17.88
CA ILE A 219 -8.14 -12.89 -16.95
C ILE A 219 -9.63 -12.60 -16.75
N MET A 220 -10.38 -13.58 -16.28
CA MET A 220 -11.83 -13.41 -16.09
C MET A 220 -12.19 -12.78 -14.76
N ILE A 221 -11.49 -13.18 -13.67
CA ILE A 221 -11.79 -12.75 -12.29
C ILE A 221 -10.50 -12.30 -11.65
N GLY A 222 -10.51 -11.11 -11.04
CA GLY A 222 -9.41 -10.58 -10.24
C GLY A 222 -9.84 -10.31 -8.81
N ILE A 223 -9.07 -10.78 -7.83
CA ILE A 223 -9.28 -10.50 -6.41
C ILE A 223 -8.40 -9.32 -6.02
N SER A 224 -9.01 -8.24 -5.50
CA SER A 224 -8.33 -7.01 -5.06
C SER A 224 -9.22 -6.21 -4.11
N PHE A 225 -8.76 -5.04 -3.69
CA PHE A 225 -9.65 -4.07 -3.07
C PHE A 225 -10.64 -3.53 -4.09
N MET A 226 -11.86 -3.25 -3.65
CA MET A 226 -12.96 -2.83 -4.54
C MET A 226 -12.68 -1.49 -5.21
N HIS A 227 -11.98 -0.57 -4.55
CA HIS A 227 -11.62 0.73 -5.11
C HIS A 227 -10.71 0.62 -6.33
N ASP A 228 -9.82 -0.40 -6.40
CA ASP A 228 -8.99 -0.66 -7.59
C ASP A 228 -9.85 -1.03 -8.79
N ALA A 229 -10.88 -1.85 -8.57
CA ALA A 229 -11.83 -2.24 -9.60
C ALA A 229 -12.75 -1.08 -10.02
N VAL A 230 -13.13 -0.20 -9.07
CA VAL A 230 -13.91 1.02 -9.35
C VAL A 230 -13.13 1.92 -10.31
N THR A 231 -11.84 2.13 -10.08
CA THR A 231 -10.98 2.93 -10.99
C THR A 231 -11.07 2.40 -12.41
N GLN A 232 -10.90 1.09 -12.62
CA GLN A 232 -10.97 0.48 -13.95
C GLN A 232 -12.37 0.59 -14.57
N LYS A 233 -13.42 0.45 -13.75
CA LYS A 233 -14.80 0.59 -14.22
C LYS A 233 -15.12 2.00 -14.71
N ILE A 234 -14.60 3.03 -14.03
CA ILE A 234 -14.74 4.45 -14.43
C ILE A 234 -14.02 4.71 -15.76
N GLU A 235 -12.89 4.04 -16.00
CA GLU A 235 -12.18 4.09 -17.27
C GLU A 235 -12.91 3.39 -18.43
N GLY A 236 -14.07 2.79 -18.17
CA GLY A 236 -14.96 2.19 -19.17
C GLY A 236 -14.76 0.68 -19.38
N PHE A 237 -13.95 0.02 -18.58
CA PHE A 237 -13.77 -1.43 -18.67
C PHE A 237 -15.01 -2.20 -18.19
N PRO A 238 -15.35 -3.35 -18.79
CA PRO A 238 -16.57 -4.12 -18.51
C PRO A 238 -16.46 -4.94 -17.21
N LEU A 239 -16.16 -4.27 -16.10
CA LEU A 239 -16.04 -4.90 -14.79
C LEU A 239 -17.34 -4.83 -13.99
N VAL A 240 -17.70 -5.95 -13.37
CA VAL A 240 -18.67 -6.03 -12.28
C VAL A 240 -17.90 -6.26 -10.99
N ILE A 241 -18.12 -5.38 -10.01
CA ILE A 241 -17.45 -5.39 -8.72
C ILE A 241 -18.35 -6.11 -7.72
N VAL A 242 -17.77 -7.03 -6.95
CA VAL A 242 -18.52 -7.89 -6.03
C VAL A 242 -17.98 -7.72 -4.61
N ALA A 243 -18.88 -7.31 -3.71
CA ALA A 243 -18.72 -7.52 -2.28
C ALA A 243 -19.21 -8.93 -1.95
N PRO A 244 -18.35 -9.84 -1.48
CA PRO A 244 -18.74 -11.26 -1.30
C PRO A 244 -19.86 -11.44 -0.27
N CYS A 245 -20.81 -12.33 -0.58
CA CYS A 245 -22.04 -12.51 0.18
C CYS A 245 -21.83 -12.98 1.62
N GLU A 246 -20.73 -13.70 1.90
CA GLU A 246 -20.38 -14.12 3.27
C GLU A 246 -19.96 -12.95 4.14
N GLY A 247 -19.52 -11.89 3.52
CA GLY A 247 -18.88 -10.73 4.12
C GLY A 247 -17.44 -10.59 3.66
N THR A 248 -16.79 -9.49 4.03
CA THR A 248 -15.40 -9.22 3.61
C THR A 248 -14.66 -8.37 4.62
N GLY A 249 -13.34 -8.43 4.56
CA GLY A 249 -12.45 -7.53 5.30
C GLY A 249 -12.20 -6.21 4.58
N TYR A 250 -11.36 -5.41 5.18
CA TYR A 250 -10.96 -4.13 4.64
C TYR A 250 -9.52 -3.81 5.04
N GLU A 251 -8.92 -2.90 4.31
CA GLU A 251 -7.65 -2.29 4.71
C GLU A 251 -7.86 -0.92 5.37
N ILE A 252 -6.91 -0.56 6.21
CA ILE A 252 -6.58 0.82 6.55
C ILE A 252 -5.19 1.03 5.97
N GLY A 253 -5.06 1.89 4.96
CA GLY A 253 -3.75 2.31 4.48
C GLY A 253 -3.13 3.27 5.48
N ALA A 254 -1.81 3.21 5.67
CA ALA A 254 -1.15 3.98 6.72
C ALA A 254 0.07 4.77 6.25
N VAL A 255 0.52 5.72 7.09
CA VAL A 255 1.78 6.43 6.95
C VAL A 255 2.56 6.30 8.25
N SER A 256 3.89 6.11 8.14
CA SER A 256 4.80 5.95 9.27
C SER A 256 6.15 6.59 9.00
N ILE A 257 6.81 7.07 10.05
CA ILE A 257 8.20 7.53 10.02
C ILE A 257 9.09 6.34 10.37
N VAL A 258 10.11 6.10 9.56
CA VAL A 258 11.07 5.00 9.80
C VAL A 258 12.01 5.38 10.92
N LYS A 259 12.25 4.44 11.85
CA LYS A 259 13.12 4.67 12.99
C LYS A 259 14.57 4.84 12.58
N GLY A 260 15.21 5.90 13.09
CA GLY A 260 16.57 6.24 12.73
C GLY A 260 16.71 6.85 11.34
N ASN A 261 15.64 7.39 10.78
CA ASN A 261 15.64 8.15 9.53
C ASN A 261 16.63 9.34 9.60
N HIS A 262 17.00 9.92 8.45
CA HIS A 262 18.01 10.95 8.37
C HIS A 262 17.44 12.37 8.42
N ASN A 263 16.12 12.53 8.36
CA ASN A 263 15.48 13.83 8.19
C ASN A 263 14.14 13.96 8.90
N ASP A 264 14.17 13.91 10.23
CA ASP A 264 12.97 13.98 11.08
C ASP A 264 12.01 15.11 10.70
N ALA A 265 12.55 16.31 10.47
CA ALA A 265 11.71 17.48 10.18
C ALA A 265 10.95 17.33 8.87
N LEU A 266 11.59 16.82 7.81
CA LEU A 266 10.92 16.57 6.53
C LEU A 266 10.00 15.35 6.59
N ALA A 267 10.38 14.30 7.32
CA ALA A 267 9.52 13.13 7.54
C ALA A 267 8.23 13.52 8.25
N GLN A 268 8.31 14.32 9.30
CA GLN A 268 7.14 14.87 10.01
C GLN A 268 6.32 15.77 9.09
N ALA A 269 6.95 16.68 8.33
CA ALA A 269 6.24 17.54 7.38
C ALA A 269 5.49 16.73 6.30
N PHE A 270 6.08 15.61 5.82
CA PHE A 270 5.40 14.71 4.90
C PHE A 270 4.18 14.04 5.54
N VAL A 271 4.31 13.53 6.77
CA VAL A 271 3.20 12.91 7.51
C VAL A 271 2.07 13.91 7.72
N GLU A 272 2.37 15.15 8.13
CA GLU A 272 1.37 16.22 8.27
C GLU A 272 0.65 16.50 6.95
N PHE A 273 1.40 16.58 5.85
CA PHE A 273 0.81 16.77 4.53
C PHE A 273 -0.07 15.59 4.13
N ALA A 274 0.41 14.35 4.31
CA ALA A 274 -0.33 13.13 3.96
C ALA A 274 -1.66 12.99 4.74
N LEU A 275 -1.74 13.52 5.96
CA LEU A 275 -2.93 13.52 6.79
C LEU A 275 -3.82 14.76 6.60
N SER A 276 -3.34 15.79 5.90
CA SER A 276 -4.12 16.99 5.61
C SER A 276 -5.23 16.73 4.58
N PRO A 277 -6.31 17.54 4.54
CA PRO A 277 -7.31 17.45 3.49
C PRO A 277 -6.72 17.59 2.07
N GLU A 278 -5.69 18.43 1.91
CA GLU A 278 -4.99 18.67 0.64
C GLU A 278 -4.21 17.40 0.19
N GLY A 279 -3.47 16.80 1.10
CA GLY A 279 -2.70 15.57 0.84
C GLY A 279 -3.63 14.39 0.52
N GLN A 280 -4.71 14.22 1.26
CA GLN A 280 -5.67 13.14 1.01
C GLN A 280 -6.47 13.34 -0.29
N ALA A 281 -6.69 14.58 -0.72
CA ALA A 281 -7.31 14.86 -2.02
C ALA A 281 -6.43 14.43 -3.21
N THR A 282 -5.16 14.12 -3.01
CA THR A 282 -4.27 13.59 -4.06
C THR A 282 -4.74 12.23 -4.57
N GLY A 283 -5.39 11.42 -3.73
CA GLY A 283 -5.99 10.15 -4.14
C GLY A 283 -7.03 10.34 -5.24
N ALA A 284 -8.04 11.18 -5.00
CA ALA A 284 -9.07 11.48 -5.99
C ALA A 284 -8.48 12.10 -7.28
N LYS A 285 -7.47 12.98 -7.16
CA LYS A 285 -6.75 13.55 -8.31
C LYS A 285 -6.02 12.49 -9.13
N ALA A 286 -5.57 11.42 -8.49
CA ALA A 286 -4.94 10.28 -9.15
C ALA A 286 -5.93 9.20 -9.62
N GLY A 287 -7.25 9.48 -9.57
CA GLY A 287 -8.29 8.53 -9.95
C GLY A 287 -8.52 7.40 -8.92
N GLN A 288 -8.03 7.57 -7.70
CA GLN A 288 -8.19 6.60 -6.63
C GLN A 288 -9.52 6.82 -5.88
N ASN A 289 -10.13 5.73 -5.43
CA ASN A 289 -11.49 5.72 -4.90
C ASN A 289 -11.57 5.19 -3.46
N GLN A 290 -10.48 5.26 -2.70
CA GLN A 290 -10.47 4.94 -1.27
C GLN A 290 -11.22 6.00 -0.45
N VAL A 291 -11.70 5.60 0.73
CA VAL A 291 -12.29 6.52 1.70
C VAL A 291 -11.17 7.22 2.46
N PRO A 292 -11.02 8.55 2.37
CA PRO A 292 -9.98 9.29 3.09
C PRO A 292 -10.23 9.28 4.60
N SER A 293 -9.17 9.33 5.39
CA SER A 293 -9.27 9.33 6.86
C SER A 293 -9.57 10.69 7.48
N ASN A 294 -9.20 11.79 6.81
CA ASN A 294 -9.46 13.13 7.34
C ASN A 294 -10.92 13.54 7.09
N ALA A 295 -11.65 13.86 8.15
CA ALA A 295 -13.08 14.21 8.09
C ALA A 295 -13.38 15.45 7.22
N ARG A 296 -12.36 16.28 6.93
CA ARG A 296 -12.48 17.45 6.05
C ARG A 296 -12.03 17.20 4.60
N ALA A 297 -11.52 16.01 4.32
CA ALA A 297 -11.15 15.63 2.97
C ALA A 297 -12.41 15.30 2.14
N THR A 298 -12.37 15.63 0.86
CA THR A 298 -13.48 15.33 -0.05
C THR A 298 -13.51 13.83 -0.34
N LEU A 299 -14.61 13.17 0.01
CA LEU A 299 -14.87 11.78 -0.36
C LEU A 299 -15.05 11.68 -1.89
N PRO A 300 -14.33 10.81 -2.60
CA PRO A 300 -14.60 10.55 -4.01
C PRO A 300 -16.04 10.07 -4.20
N LEU A 301 -16.78 10.66 -5.14
CA LEU A 301 -18.18 10.30 -5.42
C LEU A 301 -18.36 8.84 -5.84
N THR A 302 -17.30 8.23 -6.33
CA THR A 302 -17.21 6.86 -6.82
C THR A 302 -16.64 5.89 -5.80
N ALA A 303 -16.28 6.36 -4.59
CA ALA A 303 -15.85 5.47 -3.51
C ALA A 303 -16.95 4.44 -3.21
N PRO A 304 -16.60 3.15 -3.01
CA PRO A 304 -17.58 2.15 -2.59
C PRO A 304 -18.31 2.59 -1.31
N ASP A 305 -19.63 2.47 -1.32
CA ASP A 305 -20.41 2.72 -0.09
C ASP A 305 -20.23 1.54 0.87
N ILE A 306 -19.29 1.71 1.81
CA ILE A 306 -18.95 0.67 2.79
C ILE A 306 -20.10 0.34 3.73
N SER A 307 -21.10 1.21 3.89
CA SER A 307 -22.29 0.93 4.72
C SER A 307 -23.20 -0.15 4.13
N MET A 308 -23.11 -0.37 2.82
CA MET A 308 -23.85 -1.41 2.10
C MET A 308 -23.09 -2.74 2.02
N ILE A 309 -21.88 -2.80 2.54
CA ILE A 309 -21.02 -3.99 2.50
C ILE A 309 -21.05 -4.69 3.85
N LYS A 310 -21.28 -6.00 3.85
CA LYS A 310 -21.16 -6.82 5.06
C LYS A 310 -19.68 -6.96 5.44
N MET A 311 -19.20 -6.04 6.28
CA MET A 311 -17.81 -6.05 6.74
C MET A 311 -17.62 -7.01 7.92
N VAL A 312 -16.47 -7.66 7.98
CA VAL A 312 -16.01 -8.31 9.22
C VAL A 312 -15.41 -7.25 10.13
N ASP A 313 -15.47 -7.47 11.44
CA ASP A 313 -14.67 -6.68 12.39
C ASP A 313 -13.21 -7.17 12.29
N TYR A 314 -12.47 -6.54 11.36
CA TYR A 314 -11.13 -7.01 11.00
C TYR A 314 -10.15 -6.78 12.17
N ASP A 315 -9.62 -7.88 12.70
CA ASP A 315 -8.72 -7.87 13.86
C ASP A 315 -7.29 -7.47 13.47
N PHE A 316 -7.09 -6.17 13.26
CA PHE A 316 -5.76 -5.60 13.00
C PHE A 316 -4.77 -5.91 14.12
N ALA A 317 -5.22 -6.04 15.38
CA ALA A 317 -4.35 -6.31 16.51
C ALA A 317 -3.71 -7.69 16.40
N THR A 318 -4.48 -8.71 16.05
CA THR A 318 -3.98 -10.08 15.86
C THR A 318 -3.17 -10.21 14.56
N PHE A 319 -3.73 -9.79 13.42
CA PHE A 319 -3.08 -9.99 12.10
C PHE A 319 -1.91 -9.03 11.83
N GLY A 320 -1.76 -7.98 12.63
CA GLY A 320 -0.59 -7.11 12.67
C GLY A 320 0.56 -7.62 13.55
N GLN A 321 0.43 -8.78 14.22
CA GLN A 321 1.52 -9.36 14.99
C GLN A 321 2.49 -10.15 14.10
N PRO A 322 3.81 -9.98 14.29
CA PRO A 322 4.82 -10.68 13.47
C PRO A 322 4.68 -12.20 13.51
N GLU A 323 4.41 -12.75 14.68
CA GLU A 323 4.29 -14.19 14.90
C GLU A 323 3.10 -14.79 14.15
N GLU A 324 1.94 -14.14 14.24
CA GLU A 324 0.72 -14.60 13.59
C GLU A 324 0.84 -14.49 12.08
N ARG A 325 1.34 -13.34 11.60
CA ARG A 325 1.59 -13.16 10.16
C ARG A 325 2.56 -14.19 9.61
N SER A 326 3.70 -14.41 10.27
CA SER A 326 4.71 -15.39 9.86
C SER A 326 4.15 -16.81 9.85
N ARG A 327 3.34 -17.16 10.84
CA ARG A 327 2.70 -18.46 10.97
C ARG A 327 1.73 -18.71 9.79
N LEU A 328 0.85 -17.76 9.50
CA LEU A 328 -0.11 -17.86 8.40
C LEU A 328 0.56 -17.90 7.03
N LEU A 329 1.61 -17.08 6.82
CA LEU A 329 2.37 -17.09 5.58
C LEU A 329 3.13 -18.41 5.38
N SER A 330 3.76 -18.95 6.42
CA SER A 330 4.43 -20.26 6.37
C SER A 330 3.45 -21.38 6.03
N ARG A 331 2.24 -21.32 6.59
CA ARG A 331 1.18 -22.26 6.28
C ARG A 331 0.69 -22.12 4.82
N PHE A 332 0.52 -20.88 4.34
CA PHE A 332 0.19 -20.62 2.94
C PHE A 332 1.25 -21.20 2.00
N ASP A 333 2.53 -20.97 2.27
CA ASP A 333 3.62 -21.47 1.44
C ASP A 333 3.70 -22.98 1.41
N SER A 334 3.42 -23.65 2.53
CA SER A 334 3.49 -25.12 2.60
C SER A 334 2.27 -25.85 2.07
N GLU A 335 1.05 -25.31 2.27
CA GLU A 335 -0.20 -26.00 1.98
C GLU A 335 -0.87 -25.54 0.69
N ILE A 336 -0.71 -24.25 0.32
CA ILE A 336 -1.45 -23.66 -0.80
C ILE A 336 -0.53 -23.42 -2.00
N HIS A 337 0.63 -22.82 -1.79
CA HIS A 337 1.55 -22.42 -2.85
C HIS A 337 2.98 -22.86 -2.53
N PRO A 338 3.25 -24.16 -2.47
CA PRO A 338 4.59 -24.64 -2.21
C PRO A 338 5.55 -24.08 -3.24
N SER A 339 6.58 -23.40 -2.77
CA SER A 339 7.68 -22.94 -3.62
C SER A 339 8.18 -24.13 -4.41
N GLN A 340 8.16 -24.08 -5.74
CA GLN A 340 8.84 -25.05 -6.54
C GLN A 340 10.34 -24.89 -6.22
N THR A 341 10.84 -25.73 -5.34
CA THR A 341 12.28 -25.88 -5.09
C THR A 341 12.87 -26.39 -6.41
N GLN A 342 13.44 -25.47 -7.19
CA GLN A 342 14.32 -25.81 -8.31
C GLN A 342 15.73 -26.06 -7.79
#